data_034604763436a8a9e4eaeac6f75cef68
#
_entry.id   034604763436a8a9e4eaeac6f75cef68
#
_cell.length_a   1.000
_cell.length_b   1.000
_cell.length_c   1.000
_cell.angle_alpha   90.00
_cell.angle_beta   90.00
_cell.angle_gamma   90.00
#
_symmetry.space_group_name_H-M   'P 1'
#
loop_
_entity.id
_entity.type
_entity.pdbx_description
1 polymer ?
#
loop_
_entity_poly.entity_id
_entity_poly.type
_entity_poly.pdbx_seq_one_letter_code
_entity_poly.pdbx_strand_id
1 'polypeptide(L)'
;NGEVQNDTAQMLNYLYMMGSGGLVEGKDQYDINQQEFDYLMKCLFIANEKHYEYWVANSCEALAEHLIDSRYRNVLIRDNYPYMMYLNPAGIPDSLLCIELANKALERFVRYGDVYQIGGAYRTLASCYMSLKNYEDAIICFEYALNSNKELTKAPELMASIREQMSVAYSAIGYKQQSDYNRNIYLDLQEMTRQDRYLESRAATLEKESSSMDVMIAAIILMIVIVIILLYVFNHLRNKRSESEKMLIF
;
A
#
# COMPACT_ATOMS: atom_id res chain seq x y z
N ASN A 1 17.24 -22.03 11.52
CA ASN A 1 15.99 -21.45 12.07
C ASN A 1 15.71 -20.02 11.54
N GLY A 2 16.73 -19.21 11.18
CA GLY A 2 16.53 -17.86 10.64
C GLY A 2 15.94 -17.84 9.23
N GLU A 3 16.33 -18.76 8.36
CA GLU A 3 15.79 -18.86 6.99
C GLU A 3 14.30 -19.24 6.99
N VAL A 4 13.91 -20.22 7.81
CA VAL A 4 12.50 -20.65 7.92
C VAL A 4 11.61 -19.54 8.48
N GLN A 5 12.11 -18.72 9.41
CA GLN A 5 11.37 -17.56 9.92
C GLN A 5 11.23 -16.46 8.86
N ASN A 6 12.26 -16.24 8.05
CA ASN A 6 12.22 -15.26 6.97
C ASN A 6 11.23 -15.69 5.87
N ASP A 7 11.21 -16.95 5.48
CA ASP A 7 10.25 -17.51 4.52
C ASP A 7 8.81 -17.38 5.01
N THR A 8 8.54 -17.65 6.29
CA THR A 8 7.20 -17.52 6.87
C THR A 8 6.75 -16.05 6.89
N ALA A 9 7.63 -15.12 7.28
CA ALA A 9 7.31 -13.70 7.30
C ALA A 9 7.03 -13.16 5.89
N GLN A 10 7.80 -13.58 4.89
CA GLN A 10 7.58 -13.22 3.49
C GLN A 10 6.26 -13.80 2.97
N MET A 11 5.94 -15.03 3.31
CA MET A 11 4.66 -15.64 2.95
C MET A 11 3.48 -14.92 3.58
N LEU A 12 3.56 -14.54 4.86
CA LEU A 12 2.51 -13.77 5.54
C LEU A 12 2.33 -12.40 4.91
N ASN A 13 3.44 -11.71 4.57
CA ASN A 13 3.39 -10.46 3.83
C ASN A 13 2.69 -10.63 2.48
N TYR A 14 3.05 -11.65 1.72
CA TYR A 14 2.40 -11.93 0.43
C TYR A 14 0.91 -12.18 0.58
N LEU A 15 0.51 -13.05 1.52
CA LEU A 15 -0.91 -13.35 1.75
C LEU A 15 -1.69 -12.11 2.19
N TYR A 16 -1.12 -11.30 3.05
CA TYR A 16 -1.72 -10.05 3.49
C TYR A 16 -1.88 -9.06 2.33
N MET A 17 -0.83 -8.85 1.53
CA MET A 17 -0.88 -7.95 0.38
C MET A 17 -1.91 -8.40 -0.66
N MET A 18 -2.04 -9.70 -0.90
CA MET A 18 -3.08 -10.24 -1.78
C MET A 18 -4.49 -10.03 -1.21
N GLY A 19 -4.64 -10.07 0.11
CA GLY A 19 -5.94 -9.92 0.77
C GLY A 19 -6.36 -8.49 1.07
N SER A 20 -5.43 -7.52 1.12
CA SER A 20 -5.73 -6.13 1.51
C SER A 20 -5.23 -5.09 0.50
N GLY A 21 -4.41 -5.49 -0.45
CA GLY A 21 -3.71 -4.58 -1.36
C GLY A 21 -4.44 -4.26 -2.67
N GLY A 22 -5.66 -4.78 -2.89
CA GLY A 22 -6.38 -4.59 -4.15
C GLY A 22 -5.67 -5.20 -5.37
N LEU A 23 -4.87 -6.25 -5.16
CA LEU A 23 -4.07 -6.90 -6.20
C LEU A 23 -4.80 -8.08 -6.87
N VAL A 24 -5.95 -8.47 -6.33
CA VAL A 24 -6.73 -9.60 -6.82
C VAL A 24 -7.59 -9.15 -8.00
N GLU A 25 -7.57 -9.92 -9.07
CA GLU A 25 -8.47 -9.76 -10.22
C GLU A 25 -9.59 -10.79 -10.14
N GLY A 26 -10.82 -10.36 -10.41
CA GLY A 26 -12.01 -11.20 -10.35
C GLY A 26 -13.06 -10.81 -11.40
N LYS A 27 -14.09 -11.65 -11.55
CA LYS A 27 -15.19 -11.43 -12.49
C LYS A 27 -16.08 -10.26 -12.09
N ASP A 28 -16.22 -10.05 -10.79
CA ASP A 28 -16.99 -8.98 -10.18
C ASP A 28 -16.47 -8.71 -8.77
N GLN A 29 -17.02 -7.70 -8.10
CA GLN A 29 -16.58 -7.31 -6.76
C GLN A 29 -16.83 -8.40 -5.69
N TYR A 30 -17.82 -9.27 -5.88
CA TYR A 30 -18.05 -10.38 -4.96
C TYR A 30 -16.96 -11.44 -5.06
N ASP A 31 -16.55 -11.76 -6.28
CA ASP A 31 -15.44 -12.70 -6.52
C ASP A 31 -14.11 -12.16 -5.99
N ILE A 32 -13.84 -10.86 -6.20
CA ILE A 32 -12.66 -10.19 -5.64
C ILE A 32 -12.69 -10.26 -4.11
N ASN A 33 -13.77 -9.84 -3.47
CA ASN A 33 -13.90 -9.86 -2.01
C ASN A 33 -13.76 -11.27 -1.42
N GLN A 34 -14.27 -12.30 -2.11
CA GLN A 34 -14.12 -13.68 -1.66
C GLN A 34 -12.66 -14.14 -1.72
N GLN A 35 -11.95 -13.82 -2.79
CA GLN A 35 -10.54 -14.18 -2.92
C GLN A 35 -9.67 -13.44 -1.91
N GLU A 36 -9.88 -12.12 -1.73
CA GLU A 36 -9.19 -11.31 -0.72
C GLU A 36 -9.44 -11.88 0.69
N PHE A 37 -10.70 -12.19 1.01
CA PHE A 37 -11.07 -12.81 2.27
C PHE A 37 -10.35 -14.16 2.49
N ASP A 38 -10.25 -15.01 1.48
CA ASP A 38 -9.54 -16.29 1.56
C ASP A 38 -8.03 -16.10 1.82
N TYR A 39 -7.40 -15.11 1.21
CA TYR A 39 -6.00 -14.78 1.47
C TYR A 39 -5.80 -14.29 2.91
N LEU A 40 -6.67 -13.41 3.40
CA LEU A 40 -6.63 -12.91 4.78
C LEU A 40 -6.83 -14.01 5.81
N MET A 41 -7.77 -14.93 5.56
CA MET A 41 -8.00 -16.08 6.44
C MET A 41 -6.78 -17.02 6.48
N LYS A 42 -6.14 -17.29 5.34
CA LYS A 42 -4.88 -18.06 5.30
C LYS A 42 -3.78 -17.35 6.08
N CYS A 43 -3.63 -16.02 5.90
CA CYS A 43 -2.68 -15.22 6.66
C CYS A 43 -2.95 -15.34 8.17
N LEU A 44 -4.18 -15.14 8.60
CA LEU A 44 -4.60 -15.22 10.00
C LEU A 44 -4.30 -16.59 10.62
N PHE A 45 -4.64 -17.69 9.93
CA PHE A 45 -4.38 -19.04 10.45
C PHE A 45 -2.90 -19.32 10.64
N ILE A 46 -2.09 -19.01 9.62
CA ILE A 46 -0.63 -19.25 9.70
C ILE A 46 0.01 -18.34 10.75
N ALA A 47 -0.42 -17.07 10.80
CA ALA A 47 0.08 -16.11 11.79
C ALA A 47 -0.25 -16.55 13.23
N ASN A 48 -1.46 -17.05 13.50
CA ASN A 48 -1.86 -17.59 14.79
C ASN A 48 -1.06 -18.85 15.13
N GLU A 49 -0.94 -19.81 14.22
CA GLU A 49 -0.20 -21.06 14.44
C GLU A 49 1.27 -20.81 14.76
N LYS A 50 1.87 -19.83 14.09
CA LYS A 50 3.31 -19.50 14.23
C LYS A 50 3.58 -18.36 15.22
N HIS A 51 2.56 -17.85 15.90
CA HIS A 51 2.64 -16.76 16.89
C HIS A 51 3.20 -15.43 16.35
N TYR A 52 2.84 -15.07 15.12
CA TYR A 52 3.17 -13.77 14.50
C TYR A 52 2.09 -12.73 14.83
N GLU A 53 2.09 -12.20 16.05
CA GLU A 53 1.07 -11.29 16.58
C GLU A 53 0.81 -10.06 15.69
N TYR A 54 1.85 -9.51 15.07
CA TYR A 54 1.73 -8.40 14.12
C TYR A 54 0.84 -8.77 12.93
N TRP A 55 1.06 -9.93 12.32
CA TRP A 55 0.26 -10.40 11.18
C TRP A 55 -1.15 -10.84 11.59
N VAL A 56 -1.33 -11.32 12.81
CA VAL A 56 -2.66 -11.57 13.38
C VAL A 56 -3.45 -10.26 13.47
N ALA A 57 -2.82 -9.19 13.97
CA ALA A 57 -3.46 -7.88 14.09
C ALA A 57 -3.84 -7.31 12.72
N ASN A 58 -2.89 -7.28 11.76
CA ASN A 58 -3.15 -6.80 10.40
C ASN A 58 -4.27 -7.60 9.70
N SER A 59 -4.27 -8.93 9.84
CA SER A 59 -5.33 -9.76 9.25
C SER A 59 -6.70 -9.48 9.89
N CYS A 60 -6.75 -9.29 11.20
CA CYS A 60 -8.00 -8.94 11.89
C CYS A 60 -8.53 -7.57 11.44
N GLU A 61 -7.66 -6.57 11.28
CA GLU A 61 -8.04 -5.24 10.80
C GLU A 61 -8.60 -5.31 9.37
N ALA A 62 -7.88 -5.94 8.45
CA ALA A 62 -8.32 -6.07 7.06
C ALA A 62 -9.61 -6.88 6.94
N LEU A 63 -9.77 -7.97 7.71
CA LEU A 63 -11.04 -8.73 7.77
C LEU A 63 -12.18 -7.87 8.33
N ALA A 64 -11.92 -6.99 9.29
CA ALA A 64 -12.93 -6.05 9.77
C ALA A 64 -13.39 -5.12 8.64
N GLU A 65 -12.48 -4.60 7.83
CA GLU A 65 -12.80 -3.74 6.68
C GLU A 65 -13.71 -4.46 5.64
N HIS A 66 -13.43 -5.72 5.32
CA HIS A 66 -14.28 -6.52 4.43
C HIS A 66 -15.70 -6.75 4.96
N LEU A 67 -15.87 -6.69 6.28
CA LEU A 67 -17.17 -6.90 6.94
C LEU A 67 -17.94 -5.60 7.25
N ILE A 68 -17.44 -4.42 6.88
CA ILE A 68 -18.13 -3.14 7.09
C ILE A 68 -19.38 -3.03 6.22
N ASP A 69 -19.26 -3.27 4.90
CA ASP A 69 -20.41 -3.17 4.00
C ASP A 69 -21.34 -4.38 4.15
N SER A 70 -22.58 -4.10 4.55
CA SER A 70 -23.56 -5.15 4.81
C SER A 70 -23.88 -6.05 3.61
N ARG A 71 -23.75 -5.52 2.37
CA ARG A 71 -23.98 -6.28 1.14
C ARG A 71 -22.95 -7.40 0.99
N TYR A 72 -21.67 -7.06 1.15
CA TYR A 72 -20.56 -8.01 1.04
C TYR A 72 -20.48 -8.90 2.28
N ARG A 73 -20.63 -8.33 3.48
CA ARG A 73 -20.66 -9.08 4.74
C ARG A 73 -21.63 -10.25 4.70
N ASN A 74 -22.87 -10.00 4.29
CA ASN A 74 -23.89 -11.03 4.28
C ASN A 74 -23.55 -12.20 3.35
N VAL A 75 -22.92 -11.91 2.21
CA VAL A 75 -22.46 -12.93 1.26
C VAL A 75 -21.26 -13.69 1.82
N LEU A 76 -20.25 -12.99 2.33
CA LEU A 76 -19.07 -13.61 2.93
C LEU A 76 -19.43 -14.52 4.11
N ILE A 77 -20.35 -14.09 4.99
CA ILE A 77 -20.79 -14.89 6.13
C ILE A 77 -21.52 -16.14 5.67
N ARG A 78 -22.43 -16.01 4.70
CA ARG A 78 -23.19 -17.14 4.18
C ARG A 78 -22.27 -18.18 3.52
N ASP A 79 -21.34 -17.74 2.71
CA ASP A 79 -20.55 -18.61 1.85
C ASP A 79 -19.29 -19.15 2.55
N ASN A 80 -18.94 -18.60 3.74
CA ASN A 80 -17.74 -18.96 4.50
C ASN A 80 -18.04 -19.43 5.94
N TYR A 81 -19.12 -20.18 6.13
CA TYR A 81 -19.55 -20.62 7.45
C TYR A 81 -18.43 -21.24 8.33
N PRO A 82 -17.54 -22.12 7.83
CA PRO A 82 -16.45 -22.66 8.64
C PRO A 82 -15.47 -21.59 9.16
N TYR A 83 -15.17 -20.59 8.33
CA TYR A 83 -14.32 -19.46 8.74
C TYR A 83 -15.04 -18.57 9.76
N MET A 84 -16.36 -18.38 9.61
CA MET A 84 -17.15 -17.59 10.55
C MET A 84 -17.21 -18.24 11.93
N MET A 85 -17.27 -19.56 12.03
CA MET A 85 -17.17 -20.27 13.31
C MET A 85 -15.84 -20.00 14.04
N TYR A 86 -14.76 -19.79 13.29
CA TYR A 86 -13.47 -19.44 13.85
C TYR A 86 -13.38 -17.95 14.22
N LEU A 87 -13.88 -17.05 13.36
CA LEU A 87 -13.84 -15.60 13.60
C LEU A 87 -14.79 -15.15 14.71
N ASN A 88 -15.94 -15.81 14.82
CA ASN A 88 -17.04 -15.49 15.72
C ASN A 88 -17.41 -16.67 16.65
N PRO A 89 -16.48 -17.19 17.45
CA PRO A 89 -16.77 -18.33 18.34
C PRO A 89 -17.78 -17.98 19.45
N ALA A 90 -17.93 -16.70 19.79
CA ALA A 90 -18.88 -16.21 20.79
C ALA A 90 -20.31 -16.04 20.24
N GLY A 91 -20.50 -16.15 18.91
CA GLY A 91 -21.82 -16.00 18.28
C GLY A 91 -22.40 -14.59 18.42
N ILE A 92 -21.55 -13.56 18.40
CA ILE A 92 -22.01 -12.17 18.39
C ILE A 92 -22.77 -11.86 17.09
N PRO A 93 -23.69 -10.87 17.09
CA PRO A 93 -24.40 -10.47 15.88
C PRO A 93 -23.43 -10.11 14.73
N ASP A 94 -23.74 -10.58 13.52
CA ASP A 94 -22.90 -10.39 12.34
C ASP A 94 -22.56 -8.92 12.06
N SER A 95 -23.48 -8.01 12.39
CA SER A 95 -23.28 -6.56 12.25
C SER A 95 -22.21 -5.99 13.19
N LEU A 96 -21.89 -6.67 14.27
CA LEU A 96 -20.89 -6.28 15.26
C LEU A 96 -19.55 -6.96 15.06
N LEU A 97 -19.45 -7.92 14.14
CA LEU A 97 -18.25 -8.71 13.95
C LEU A 97 -17.06 -7.85 13.47
N CYS A 98 -17.32 -6.84 12.63
CA CYS A 98 -16.27 -5.88 12.22
C CYS A 98 -15.71 -5.10 13.42
N ILE A 99 -16.54 -4.68 14.37
CA ILE A 99 -16.09 -3.99 15.60
C ILE A 99 -15.23 -4.93 16.46
N GLU A 100 -15.65 -6.17 16.63
CA GLU A 100 -14.91 -7.16 17.42
C GLU A 100 -13.52 -7.44 16.82
N LEU A 101 -13.43 -7.59 15.50
CA LEU A 101 -12.17 -7.82 14.81
C LEU A 101 -11.26 -6.58 14.84
N ALA A 102 -11.83 -5.38 14.65
CA ALA A 102 -11.08 -4.13 14.75
C ALA A 102 -10.54 -3.91 16.17
N ASN A 103 -11.31 -4.23 17.21
CA ASN A 103 -10.85 -4.18 18.60
C ASN A 103 -9.73 -5.20 18.87
N LYS A 104 -9.83 -6.42 18.35
CA LYS A 104 -8.77 -7.43 18.45
C LYS A 104 -7.47 -6.97 17.79
N ALA A 105 -7.57 -6.29 16.65
CA ALA A 105 -6.42 -5.70 15.98
C ALA A 105 -5.81 -4.57 16.81
N LEU A 106 -6.64 -3.63 17.25
CA LEU A 106 -6.23 -2.47 18.06
C LEU A 106 -5.49 -2.89 19.33
N GLU A 107 -6.04 -3.85 20.08
CA GLU A 107 -5.43 -4.37 21.31
C GLU A 107 -4.01 -4.91 21.07
N ARG A 108 -3.81 -5.62 19.95
CA ARG A 108 -2.50 -6.15 19.58
C ARG A 108 -1.52 -5.07 19.14
N PHE A 109 -1.96 -4.13 18.32
CA PHE A 109 -1.13 -3.01 17.89
C PHE A 109 -0.71 -2.11 19.07
N VAL A 110 -1.60 -1.90 20.05
CA VAL A 110 -1.25 -1.19 21.29
C VAL A 110 -0.16 -1.94 22.06
N ARG A 111 -0.27 -3.26 22.18
CA ARG A 111 0.77 -4.09 22.84
C ARG A 111 2.08 -4.08 22.04
N TYR A 112 2.02 -4.03 20.73
CA TYR A 112 3.18 -3.99 19.85
C TYR A 112 3.85 -2.61 19.83
N GLY A 113 3.10 -1.54 20.08
CA GLY A 113 3.58 -0.16 20.11
C GLY A 113 3.73 0.47 18.74
N ASP A 114 3.08 -0.08 17.70
CA ASP A 114 3.11 0.50 16.35
C ASP A 114 2.05 1.58 16.21
N VAL A 115 2.52 2.80 16.22
CA VAL A 115 1.71 4.00 16.29
C VAL A 115 0.89 4.25 15.02
N TYR A 116 1.41 3.88 13.85
CA TYR A 116 0.68 3.99 12.59
C TYR A 116 -0.46 2.98 12.52
N GLN A 117 -0.19 1.75 12.91
CA GLN A 117 -1.19 0.70 12.95
C GLN A 117 -2.28 0.97 14.00
N ILE A 118 -1.92 1.55 15.14
CA ILE A 118 -2.90 2.02 16.13
C ILE A 118 -3.84 3.06 15.51
N GLY A 119 -3.31 4.04 14.79
CA GLY A 119 -4.10 5.05 14.08
C GLY A 119 -5.01 4.43 13.00
N GLY A 120 -4.49 3.48 12.22
CA GLY A 120 -5.24 2.70 11.24
C GLY A 120 -6.38 1.91 11.87
N ALA A 121 -6.10 1.17 12.94
CA ALA A 121 -7.09 0.37 13.64
C ALA A 121 -8.22 1.22 14.27
N TYR A 122 -7.91 2.39 14.83
CA TYR A 122 -8.94 3.33 15.26
C TYR A 122 -9.79 3.85 14.11
N ARG A 123 -9.18 4.16 12.94
CA ARG A 123 -9.92 4.53 11.73
C ARG A 123 -10.86 3.40 11.29
N THR A 124 -10.39 2.15 11.25
CA THR A 124 -11.19 0.99 10.88
C THR A 124 -12.33 0.76 11.88
N LEU A 125 -12.06 0.87 13.18
CA LEU A 125 -13.08 0.79 14.22
C LEU A 125 -14.15 1.89 14.07
N ALA A 126 -13.74 3.13 13.81
CA ALA A 126 -14.65 4.24 13.52
C ALA A 126 -15.51 3.96 12.29
N SER A 127 -14.93 3.41 11.21
CA SER A 127 -15.67 3.02 10.01
C SER A 127 -16.71 1.93 10.29
N CYS A 128 -16.41 1.00 11.19
CA CYS A 128 -17.38 0.02 11.67
C CYS A 128 -18.57 0.69 12.38
N TYR A 129 -18.32 1.64 13.30
CA TYR A 129 -19.36 2.42 13.95
C TYR A 129 -20.17 3.26 12.97
N MET A 130 -19.52 3.89 11.97
CA MET A 130 -20.19 4.61 10.89
C MET A 130 -21.19 3.72 10.14
N SER A 131 -20.83 2.47 9.84
CA SER A 131 -21.71 1.52 9.15
C SER A 131 -22.97 1.18 9.93
N LEU A 132 -22.90 1.28 11.25
CA LEU A 132 -24.02 1.10 12.17
C LEU A 132 -24.76 2.41 12.46
N LYS A 133 -24.39 3.51 11.81
CA LYS A 133 -24.90 4.87 12.05
C LYS A 133 -24.66 5.38 13.48
N ASN A 134 -23.70 4.79 14.18
CA ASN A 134 -23.23 5.26 15.49
C ASN A 134 -22.10 6.29 15.28
N TYR A 135 -22.49 7.48 14.85
CA TYR A 135 -21.55 8.52 14.47
C TYR A 135 -20.79 9.12 15.67
N GLU A 136 -21.39 9.09 16.86
CA GLU A 136 -20.78 9.62 18.08
C GLU A 136 -19.56 8.78 18.48
N ASP A 137 -19.71 7.45 18.58
CA ASP A 137 -18.59 6.56 18.86
C ASP A 137 -17.55 6.55 17.73
N ALA A 138 -17.98 6.71 16.48
CA ALA A 138 -17.06 6.86 15.36
C ALA A 138 -16.18 8.12 15.52
N ILE A 139 -16.77 9.26 15.89
CA ILE A 139 -16.03 10.51 16.14
C ILE A 139 -15.02 10.33 17.28
N ILE A 140 -15.41 9.69 18.38
CA ILE A 140 -14.52 9.39 19.50
C ILE A 140 -13.30 8.58 19.02
N CYS A 141 -13.52 7.53 18.22
CA CYS A 141 -12.43 6.72 17.65
C CYS A 141 -11.51 7.53 16.75
N PHE A 142 -12.05 8.40 15.88
CA PHE A 142 -11.24 9.27 15.03
C PHE A 142 -10.43 10.27 15.85
N GLU A 143 -10.99 10.84 16.92
CA GLU A 143 -10.27 11.72 17.81
C GLU A 143 -9.13 11.00 18.52
N TYR A 144 -9.34 9.77 18.96
CA TYR A 144 -8.25 8.94 19.50
C TYR A 144 -7.16 8.68 18.46
N ALA A 145 -7.52 8.36 17.21
CA ALA A 145 -6.55 8.19 16.13
C ALA A 145 -5.68 9.43 15.95
N LEU A 146 -6.27 10.63 15.93
CA LEU A 146 -5.55 11.87 15.70
C LEU A 146 -4.74 12.35 16.91
N ASN A 147 -5.25 12.12 18.13
CA ASN A 147 -4.65 12.66 19.37
C ASN A 147 -3.60 11.74 19.97
N SER A 148 -3.70 10.44 19.73
CA SER A 148 -2.78 9.46 20.31
C SER A 148 -1.35 9.61 19.80
N ASN A 149 -1.14 10.36 18.70
CA ASN A 149 0.16 10.33 18.09
C ASN A 149 0.51 11.53 17.21
N LYS A 150 1.47 12.31 17.68
CA LYS A 150 2.07 13.39 16.87
C LYS A 150 2.79 12.90 15.61
N GLU A 151 3.16 11.63 15.54
CA GLU A 151 3.81 11.06 14.36
C GLU A 151 2.85 10.77 13.22
N LEU A 152 1.52 10.74 13.47
CA LEU A 152 0.51 10.61 12.44
C LEU A 152 0.59 11.74 11.39
N THR A 153 1.19 12.87 11.76
CA THR A 153 1.48 13.96 10.80
C THR A 153 2.40 13.53 9.65
N LYS A 154 3.15 12.43 9.82
CA LYS A 154 4.00 11.84 8.79
C LYS A 154 3.25 10.88 7.85
N ALA A 155 1.96 10.62 8.12
CA ALA A 155 1.09 9.77 7.31
C ALA A 155 -0.09 10.60 6.75
N PRO A 156 0.15 11.50 5.78
CA PRO A 156 -0.87 12.44 5.28
C PRO A 156 -2.08 11.74 4.68
N GLU A 157 -1.90 10.57 4.07
CA GLU A 157 -3.00 9.79 3.49
C GLU A 157 -3.94 9.23 4.57
N LEU A 158 -3.39 8.70 5.67
CA LEU A 158 -4.19 8.22 6.80
C LEU A 158 -4.91 9.39 7.47
N MET A 159 -4.22 10.52 7.69
CA MET A 159 -4.85 11.73 8.22
C MET A 159 -5.98 12.24 7.32
N ALA A 160 -5.77 12.28 6.01
CA ALA A 160 -6.78 12.68 5.05
C ALA A 160 -8.02 11.77 5.14
N SER A 161 -7.83 10.45 5.15
CA SER A 161 -8.93 9.48 5.30
C SER A 161 -9.71 9.67 6.61
N ILE A 162 -9.01 9.89 7.73
CA ILE A 162 -9.67 10.16 9.02
C ILE A 162 -10.46 11.47 8.95
N ARG A 163 -9.88 12.56 8.44
CA ARG A 163 -10.54 13.87 8.35
C ARG A 163 -11.76 13.85 7.44
N GLU A 164 -11.70 13.13 6.32
CA GLU A 164 -12.84 12.93 5.44
C GLU A 164 -14.00 12.25 6.17
N GLN A 165 -13.76 11.14 6.82
CA GLN A 165 -14.77 10.38 7.53
C GLN A 165 -15.32 11.14 8.75
N MET A 166 -14.48 11.88 9.48
CA MET A 166 -14.93 12.79 10.55
C MET A 166 -15.88 13.87 10.01
N SER A 167 -15.58 14.45 8.86
CA SER A 167 -16.46 15.44 8.23
C SER A 167 -17.85 14.85 7.96
N VAL A 168 -17.89 13.62 7.42
CA VAL A 168 -19.16 12.91 7.19
C VAL A 168 -19.89 12.62 8.49
N ALA A 169 -19.19 12.12 9.53
CA ALA A 169 -19.78 11.80 10.82
C ALA A 169 -20.38 13.04 11.51
N TYR A 170 -19.63 14.16 11.55
CA TYR A 170 -20.12 15.42 12.10
C TYR A 170 -21.31 15.99 11.30
N SER A 171 -21.30 15.86 9.98
CA SER A 171 -22.44 16.24 9.13
C SER A 171 -23.69 15.43 9.48
N ALA A 172 -23.54 14.12 9.69
CA ALA A 172 -24.65 13.21 10.01
C ALA A 172 -25.35 13.55 11.32
N ILE A 173 -24.62 14.09 12.31
CA ILE A 173 -25.18 14.52 13.61
C ILE A 173 -25.48 16.04 13.67
N GLY A 174 -25.38 16.76 12.53
CA GLY A 174 -25.76 18.17 12.44
C GLY A 174 -24.72 19.17 12.90
N TYR A 175 -23.49 18.76 13.22
CA TYR A 175 -22.40 19.66 13.66
C TYR A 175 -21.66 20.24 12.45
N LYS A 176 -22.29 21.19 11.79
CA LYS A 176 -21.80 21.75 10.52
C LYS A 176 -20.41 22.39 10.61
N GLN A 177 -20.13 23.11 11.68
CA GLN A 177 -18.81 23.79 11.84
C GLN A 177 -17.67 22.78 11.90
N GLN A 178 -17.84 21.71 12.67
CA GLN A 178 -16.85 20.63 12.80
C GLN A 178 -16.73 19.84 11.50
N SER A 179 -17.83 19.60 10.79
CA SER A 179 -17.83 18.99 9.48
C SER A 179 -17.01 19.80 8.47
N ASP A 180 -17.30 21.12 8.36
CA ASP A 180 -16.60 22.02 7.45
C ASP A 180 -15.11 22.15 7.80
N TYR A 181 -14.77 22.22 9.10
CA TYR A 181 -13.37 22.24 9.57
C TYR A 181 -12.61 20.99 9.12
N ASN A 182 -13.15 19.80 9.35
CA ASN A 182 -12.48 18.55 8.98
C ASN A 182 -12.39 18.40 7.46
N ARG A 183 -13.43 18.80 6.72
CA ARG A 183 -13.41 18.80 5.25
C ARG A 183 -12.32 19.71 4.67
N ASN A 184 -12.13 20.89 5.23
CA ASN A 184 -11.09 21.81 4.75
C ASN A 184 -9.69 21.22 4.96
N ILE A 185 -9.41 20.63 6.15
CA ILE A 185 -8.13 19.94 6.38
C ILE A 185 -7.94 18.77 5.41
N TYR A 186 -8.99 17.98 5.16
CA TYR A 186 -8.95 16.92 4.17
C TYR A 186 -8.55 17.43 2.78
N LEU A 187 -9.17 18.53 2.32
CA LEU A 187 -8.86 19.11 1.03
C LEU A 187 -7.43 19.64 0.95
N ASP A 188 -6.94 20.28 2.01
CA ASP A 188 -5.55 20.74 2.08
C ASP A 188 -4.56 19.56 2.02
N LEU A 189 -4.82 18.48 2.75
CA LEU A 189 -3.99 17.28 2.72
C LEU A 189 -4.00 16.61 1.34
N GLN A 190 -5.15 16.54 0.68
CA GLN A 190 -5.28 16.00 -0.67
C GLN A 190 -4.47 16.83 -1.69
N GLU A 191 -4.52 18.16 -1.58
CA GLU A 191 -3.75 19.04 -2.47
C GLU A 191 -2.25 18.87 -2.26
N MET A 192 -1.78 18.81 -1.00
CA MET A 192 -0.38 18.54 -0.67
C MET A 192 0.10 17.20 -1.27
N THR A 193 -0.65 16.13 -1.04
CA THR A 193 -0.30 14.80 -1.56
C THR A 193 -0.30 14.76 -3.09
N ARG A 194 -1.19 15.50 -3.74
CA ARG A 194 -1.23 15.62 -5.20
C ARG A 194 -0.01 16.35 -5.73
N GLN A 195 0.42 17.43 -5.08
CA GLN A 195 1.62 18.19 -5.45
C GLN A 195 2.88 17.35 -5.27
N ASP A 196 3.01 16.61 -4.16
CA ASP A 196 4.15 15.73 -3.92
C ASP A 196 4.26 14.65 -4.99
N ARG A 197 3.16 13.96 -5.32
CA ARG A 197 3.14 12.96 -6.41
C ARG A 197 3.49 13.56 -7.78
N TYR A 198 3.05 14.78 -8.04
CA TYR A 198 3.43 15.47 -9.27
C TYR A 198 4.93 15.75 -9.32
N LEU A 199 5.51 16.25 -8.23
CA LEU A 199 6.96 16.50 -8.13
C LEU A 199 7.78 15.22 -8.26
N GLU A 200 7.37 14.13 -7.61
CA GLU A 200 8.01 12.82 -7.73
C GLU A 200 7.97 12.30 -9.17
N SER A 201 6.81 12.36 -9.83
CA SER A 201 6.68 11.93 -11.22
C SER A 201 7.56 12.77 -12.17
N ARG A 202 7.66 14.07 -11.90
CA ARG A 202 8.51 14.98 -12.66
C ARG A 202 9.99 14.68 -12.45
N ALA A 203 10.40 14.44 -11.20
CA ALA A 203 11.76 14.05 -10.87
C ALA A 203 12.16 12.73 -11.55
N ALA A 204 11.32 11.71 -11.50
CA ALA A 204 11.55 10.43 -12.16
C ALA A 204 11.65 10.57 -13.69
N THR A 205 10.86 11.47 -14.29
CA THR A 205 10.94 11.76 -15.73
C THR A 205 12.29 12.41 -16.08
N LEU A 206 12.74 13.40 -15.30
CA LEU A 206 14.01 14.07 -15.50
C LEU A 206 15.21 13.12 -15.32
N GLU A 207 15.14 12.22 -14.34
CA GLU A 207 16.17 11.20 -14.13
C GLU A 207 16.27 10.24 -15.32
N LYS A 208 15.12 9.82 -15.87
CA LYS A 208 15.07 8.97 -17.06
C LYS A 208 15.61 9.69 -18.31
N GLU A 209 15.29 10.98 -18.50
CA GLU A 209 15.81 11.80 -19.57
C GLU A 209 17.34 12.00 -19.45
N SER A 210 17.85 12.25 -18.23
CA SER A 210 19.28 12.37 -17.96
C SER A 210 20.03 11.06 -18.29
N SER A 211 19.53 9.93 -17.82
CA SER A 211 20.11 8.61 -18.13
C SER A 211 20.11 8.31 -19.63
N SER A 212 19.06 8.69 -20.35
CA SER A 212 19.00 8.54 -21.81
C SER A 212 20.05 9.41 -22.52
N MET A 213 20.26 10.64 -22.05
CA MET A 213 21.30 11.53 -22.58
C MET A 213 22.72 10.96 -22.36
N ASP A 214 23.00 10.40 -21.19
CA ASP A 214 24.28 9.78 -20.88
C ASP A 214 24.59 8.61 -21.81
N VAL A 215 23.58 7.77 -22.11
CA VAL A 215 23.73 6.68 -23.08
C VAL A 215 23.98 7.21 -24.50
N MET A 216 23.31 8.28 -24.92
CA MET A 216 23.54 8.91 -26.23
C MET A 216 24.95 9.49 -26.33
N ILE A 217 25.43 10.18 -25.29
CA ILE A 217 26.78 10.72 -25.24
C ILE A 217 27.82 9.60 -25.34
N ALA A 218 27.67 8.51 -24.60
CA ALA A 218 28.52 7.34 -24.66
C ALA A 218 28.56 6.72 -26.07
N ALA A 219 27.42 6.63 -26.76
CA ALA A 219 27.32 6.12 -28.12
C ALA A 219 28.06 7.03 -29.13
N ILE A 220 27.96 8.36 -28.99
CA ILE A 220 28.65 9.32 -29.81
C ILE A 220 30.17 9.20 -29.63
N ILE A 221 30.64 9.12 -28.38
CA ILE A 221 32.07 8.93 -28.07
C ILE A 221 32.59 7.64 -28.71
N LEU A 222 31.85 6.55 -28.60
CA LEU A 222 32.20 5.26 -29.20
C LEU A 222 32.33 5.36 -30.73
N MET A 223 31.38 6.02 -31.39
CA MET A 223 31.46 6.25 -32.84
C MET A 223 32.68 7.05 -33.24
N ILE A 224 33.03 8.11 -32.49
CA ILE A 224 34.24 8.91 -32.78
C ILE A 224 35.49 8.05 -32.67
N VAL A 225 35.61 7.21 -31.65
CA VAL A 225 36.75 6.29 -31.47
C VAL A 225 36.83 5.31 -32.64
N ILE A 226 35.73 4.75 -33.12
CA ILE A 226 35.71 3.86 -34.28
C ILE A 226 36.22 4.59 -35.53
N VAL A 227 35.75 5.80 -35.78
CA VAL A 227 36.21 6.59 -36.94
C VAL A 227 37.72 6.86 -36.86
N ILE A 228 38.24 7.21 -35.70
CA ILE A 228 39.69 7.42 -35.51
C ILE A 228 40.49 6.15 -35.84
N ILE A 229 40.03 4.99 -35.36
CA ILE A 229 40.68 3.71 -35.63
C ILE A 229 40.63 3.39 -37.13
N LEU A 230 39.51 3.60 -37.80
CA LEU A 230 39.38 3.39 -39.24
C LEU A 230 40.31 4.29 -40.05
N LEU A 231 40.42 5.57 -39.68
CA LEU A 231 41.34 6.50 -40.29
C LEU A 231 42.81 6.09 -40.09
N TYR A 232 43.15 5.62 -38.90
CA TYR A 232 44.49 5.11 -38.61
C TYR A 232 44.83 3.89 -39.46
N VAL A 233 43.93 2.91 -39.51
CA VAL A 233 44.09 1.69 -40.33
C VAL A 233 44.22 2.04 -41.82
N PHE A 234 43.35 2.92 -42.31
CA PHE A 234 43.40 3.39 -43.70
C PHE A 234 44.72 4.05 -44.03
N ASN A 235 45.19 4.95 -43.18
CA ASN A 235 46.46 5.63 -43.38
C ASN A 235 47.67 4.66 -43.32
N HIS A 236 47.63 3.70 -42.42
CA HIS A 236 48.66 2.65 -42.33
C HIS A 236 48.68 1.77 -43.58
N LEU A 237 47.54 1.34 -44.08
CA LEU A 237 47.44 0.55 -45.34
C LEU A 237 47.90 1.34 -46.55
N ARG A 238 47.56 2.63 -46.62
CA ARG A 238 47.99 3.52 -47.70
C ARG A 238 49.50 3.69 -47.69
N ASN A 239 50.13 3.88 -46.55
CA ASN A 239 51.57 4.00 -46.43
C ASN A 239 52.31 2.72 -46.85
N LYS A 240 51.79 1.57 -46.40
CA LYS A 240 52.34 0.26 -46.76
C LYS A 240 52.23 -0.05 -48.25
N ARG A 241 51.17 0.39 -48.92
CA ARG A 241 50.98 0.28 -50.36
C ARG A 241 51.97 1.17 -51.14
N SER A 242 52.17 2.41 -50.66
CA SER A 242 53.15 3.33 -51.21
C SER A 242 54.60 2.82 -51.11
N GLU A 243 54.99 2.16 -50.02
CA GLU A 243 56.31 1.51 -49.86
C GLU A 243 56.44 0.30 -50.79
N SER A 244 55.41 -0.51 -50.97
CA SER A 244 55.42 -1.66 -51.91
C SER A 244 55.57 -1.18 -53.38
N GLU A 245 54.89 -0.13 -53.76
CA GLU A 245 55.00 0.45 -55.10
C GLU A 245 56.41 1.05 -55.36
N LYS A 246 57.05 1.62 -54.36
CA LYS A 246 58.44 2.11 -54.48
C LYS A 246 59.45 0.98 -54.63
N MET A 247 59.22 -0.20 -54.00
CA MET A 247 60.17 -1.35 -54.16
C MET A 247 59.96 -2.09 -55.46
N LEU A 248 58.92 -1.85 -56.24
CA LEU A 248 58.71 -2.44 -57.57
C LEU A 248 59.30 -1.66 -58.69
N ILE A 249 59.83 -0.45 -58.48
CA ILE A 249 60.43 0.50 -59.44
C ILE A 249 61.94 0.41 -59.42
N PHE A 250 62.51 -0.40 -58.54
CA PHE A 250 63.97 -0.73 -58.54
C PHE A 250 64.16 -2.18 -58.93
#